data_876eeb536937983e9993453474c19178
#
_entry.id   876eeb536937983e9993453474c19178
#
_cell.length_a   1.000
_cell.length_b   1.000
_cell.length_c   1.000
_cell.angle_alpha   90.00
_cell.angle_beta   90.00
_cell.angle_gamma   90.00
#
_symmetry.space_group_name_H-M   'P 1'
#
loop_
_entity.id
_entity.type
_entity.pdbx_description
1 polymer ?
#
loop_
_entity_poly.entity_id
_entity_poly.type
_entity_poly.pdbx_seq_one_letter_code
_entity_poly.pdbx_strand_id
1 'polypeptide(L)'
;MKDFIKRIIKYAVLLIIPVLIINYQKNNDVSHNAALRWDSSGKSAHISVFMSEDAKFTLNNVMEFEENMKNTLTESNALTNKSGYNTWIDSYSAKGQLTISRDDVNVEVSAIGVGGDFFFFHPLELVNGSYFTPDNLMDDLIVLDEDTAWRLFGSTDIQGMTVEI
;
A
#
# COMPACT_ATOMS: atom_id res chain seq x y z
N MET A 1 36.40 18.58 -36.05
CA MET A 1 34.96 18.84 -35.96
C MET A 1 34.16 17.57 -35.63
N LYS A 2 34.32 16.44 -36.35
CA LYS A 2 33.59 15.18 -36.10
C LYS A 2 33.84 14.60 -34.71
N ASP A 3 35.06 14.64 -34.18
CA ASP A 3 35.38 14.06 -32.86
C ASP A 3 34.87 14.92 -31.70
N PHE A 4 34.79 16.24 -31.89
CA PHE A 4 34.20 17.16 -30.94
C PHE A 4 32.70 16.93 -30.81
N ILE A 5 31.98 16.74 -31.92
CA ILE A 5 30.56 16.44 -31.96
C ILE A 5 30.28 15.06 -31.28
N LYS A 6 31.11 14.05 -31.55
CA LYS A 6 30.96 12.71 -30.88
C LYS A 6 31.13 12.81 -29.37
N ARG A 7 32.06 13.63 -28.88
CA ARG A 7 32.24 13.86 -27.43
C ARG A 7 31.02 14.55 -26.82
N ILE A 8 30.47 15.57 -27.45
CA ILE A 8 29.26 16.25 -26.98
C ILE A 8 28.10 15.28 -26.92
N ILE A 9 27.88 14.47 -27.95
CA ILE A 9 26.79 13.48 -27.97
C ILE A 9 26.97 12.46 -26.83
N LYS A 10 28.19 11.97 -26.59
CA LYS A 10 28.48 11.05 -25.52
C LYS A 10 28.13 11.62 -24.14
N TYR A 11 28.50 12.87 -23.86
CA TYR A 11 28.19 13.50 -22.59
C TYR A 11 26.68 13.84 -22.46
N ALA A 12 26.03 14.23 -23.55
CA ALA A 12 24.60 14.48 -23.58
C ALA A 12 23.80 13.18 -23.25
N VAL A 13 24.18 12.06 -23.87
CA VAL A 13 23.57 10.75 -23.57
C VAL A 13 23.80 10.36 -22.12
N LEU A 14 25.00 10.57 -21.58
CA LEU A 14 25.34 10.26 -20.20
C LEU A 14 24.54 11.07 -19.19
N LEU A 15 24.10 12.28 -19.54
CA LEU A 15 23.22 13.11 -18.70
C LEU A 15 21.73 12.81 -18.90
N ILE A 16 21.31 12.48 -20.12
CA ILE A 16 19.90 12.23 -20.43
C ILE A 16 19.41 10.91 -19.79
N ILE A 17 20.24 9.86 -19.83
CA ILE A 17 19.85 8.55 -19.30
C ILE A 17 19.46 8.60 -17.81
N PRO A 18 20.26 9.18 -16.89
CA PRO A 18 19.86 9.31 -15.48
C PRO A 18 18.56 10.10 -15.29
N VAL A 19 18.37 11.17 -16.06
CA VAL A 19 17.14 11.98 -15.98
C VAL A 19 15.90 11.15 -16.40
N LEU A 20 16.04 10.34 -17.45
CA LEU A 20 14.96 9.45 -17.89
C LEU A 20 14.67 8.38 -16.85
N ILE A 21 15.71 7.79 -16.23
CA ILE A 21 15.54 6.79 -15.16
C ILE A 21 14.85 7.41 -13.94
N ILE A 22 15.27 8.60 -13.50
CA ILE A 22 14.65 9.29 -12.36
C ILE A 22 13.18 9.61 -12.65
N ASN A 23 12.87 10.12 -13.85
CA ASN A 23 11.50 10.40 -14.23
C ASN A 23 10.65 9.13 -14.32
N TYR A 24 11.21 8.03 -14.83
CA TYR A 24 10.53 6.74 -14.87
C TYR A 24 10.24 6.22 -13.47
N GLN A 25 11.21 6.24 -12.56
CA GLN A 25 11.04 5.82 -11.17
C GLN A 25 9.99 6.69 -10.46
N LYS A 26 10.06 8.01 -10.60
CA LYS A 26 9.08 8.93 -10.01
C LYS A 26 7.65 8.67 -10.48
N ASN A 27 7.46 8.38 -11.77
CA ASN A 27 6.13 8.12 -12.32
C ASN A 27 5.57 6.75 -11.88
N ASN A 28 6.45 5.81 -11.56
CA ASN A 28 6.07 4.46 -11.10
C ASN A 28 6.13 4.29 -9.57
N ASP A 29 6.47 5.34 -8.83
CA ASP A 29 6.44 5.30 -7.38
C ASP A 29 4.99 5.33 -6.88
N VAL A 30 4.53 4.17 -6.44
CA VAL A 30 3.17 3.97 -5.92
C VAL A 30 2.88 4.88 -4.73
N SER A 31 3.87 5.04 -3.84
CA SER A 31 3.75 5.88 -2.64
C SER A 31 3.61 7.36 -3.01
N HIS A 32 4.45 7.84 -3.93
CA HIS A 32 4.37 9.22 -4.43
C HIS A 32 3.01 9.49 -5.10
N ASN A 33 2.53 8.53 -5.87
CA ASN A 33 1.26 8.63 -6.58
C ASN A 33 0.04 8.51 -5.66
N ALA A 34 0.16 7.99 -4.43
CA ALA A 34 -0.94 7.92 -3.48
C ALA A 34 -1.49 9.31 -3.15
N ALA A 35 -0.62 10.27 -2.83
CA ALA A 35 -1.04 11.65 -2.55
C ALA A 35 -1.74 12.30 -3.76
N LEU A 36 -1.25 12.04 -4.98
CA LEU A 36 -1.86 12.56 -6.22
C LEU A 36 -3.19 11.86 -6.55
N ARG A 37 -3.35 10.58 -6.19
CA ARG A 37 -4.64 9.89 -6.32
C ARG A 37 -5.67 10.41 -5.34
N TRP A 38 -5.23 10.78 -4.14
CA TRP A 38 -6.10 11.37 -3.12
C TRP A 38 -6.51 12.80 -3.46
N ASP A 39 -5.55 13.62 -3.82
CA ASP A 39 -5.75 15.03 -4.18
C ASP A 39 -4.92 15.41 -5.40
N SER A 40 -5.56 15.48 -6.56
CA SER A 40 -4.94 15.84 -7.83
C SER A 40 -4.41 17.29 -7.87
N SER A 41 -4.77 18.13 -6.88
CA SER A 41 -4.24 19.49 -6.76
C SER A 41 -2.77 19.53 -6.32
N GLY A 42 -2.23 18.39 -5.86
CA GLY A 42 -0.86 18.25 -5.37
C GLY A 42 -0.59 18.99 -4.05
N LYS A 43 -1.63 19.33 -3.29
CA LYS A 43 -1.52 20.01 -2.00
C LYS A 43 -1.51 19.06 -0.81
N SER A 44 -1.81 17.77 -1.03
CA SER A 44 -1.77 16.77 0.01
C SER A 44 -0.34 16.37 0.33
N ALA A 45 -0.03 16.26 1.63
CA ALA A 45 1.23 15.73 2.11
C ALA A 45 1.11 14.22 2.32
N HIS A 46 2.22 13.50 2.07
CA HIS A 46 2.35 12.08 2.39
C HIS A 46 3.50 11.89 3.36
N ILE A 47 3.25 11.15 4.43
CA ILE A 47 4.24 10.80 5.44
C ILE A 47 4.25 9.28 5.57
N SER A 48 5.44 8.68 5.45
CA SER A 48 5.66 7.25 5.72
C SER A 48 6.56 7.11 6.95
N VAL A 49 6.14 6.28 7.88
CA VAL A 49 6.89 5.98 9.10
C VAL A 49 7.23 4.50 9.10
N PHE A 50 8.53 4.18 9.23
CA PHE A 50 9.01 2.81 9.31
C PHE A 50 9.54 2.58 10.72
N MET A 51 9.05 1.54 11.36
CA MET A 51 9.44 1.18 12.72
C MET A 51 10.21 -0.15 12.70
N SER A 52 11.20 -0.26 13.59
CA SER A 52 11.85 -1.54 13.81
C SER A 52 10.96 -2.45 14.66
N GLU A 53 11.19 -3.76 14.59
CA GLU A 53 10.51 -4.75 15.44
C GLU A 53 10.71 -4.47 16.94
N ASP A 54 11.86 -3.90 17.32
CA ASP A 54 12.19 -3.54 18.71
C ASP A 54 11.36 -2.36 19.24
N ALA A 55 10.71 -1.58 18.38
CA ALA A 55 9.91 -0.42 18.77
C ALA A 55 8.67 -0.81 19.60
N LYS A 56 8.29 -2.09 19.61
CA LYS A 56 7.09 -2.63 20.30
C LYS A 56 5.82 -1.82 20.01
N PHE A 57 5.75 -1.28 18.80
CA PHE A 57 4.58 -0.54 18.34
C PHE A 57 3.44 -1.51 18.09
N THR A 58 2.29 -1.24 18.65
CA THR A 58 1.13 -2.12 18.62
C THR A 58 -0.05 -1.48 17.91
N LEU A 59 -1.06 -2.26 17.58
CA LEU A 59 -2.33 -1.74 17.03
C LEU A 59 -2.97 -0.69 17.96
N ASN A 60 -2.87 -0.85 19.27
CA ASN A 60 -3.40 0.15 20.21
C ASN A 60 -2.72 1.52 20.03
N ASN A 61 -1.42 1.55 19.72
CA ASN A 61 -0.74 2.82 19.45
C ASN A 61 -1.22 3.47 18.13
N VAL A 62 -1.58 2.65 17.13
CA VAL A 62 -2.21 3.16 15.89
C VAL A 62 -3.57 3.77 16.21
N MET A 63 -4.43 3.04 16.92
CA MET A 63 -5.77 3.51 17.29
C MET A 63 -5.73 4.80 18.12
N GLU A 64 -4.80 4.88 19.06
CA GLU A 64 -4.58 6.10 19.86
C GLU A 64 -4.14 7.29 18.98
N PHE A 65 -3.25 7.03 18.02
CA PHE A 65 -2.83 8.06 17.06
C PHE A 65 -4.00 8.54 16.18
N GLU A 66 -4.79 7.62 15.65
CA GLU A 66 -5.97 7.94 14.82
C GLU A 66 -6.99 8.78 15.61
N GLU A 67 -7.27 8.39 16.85
CA GLU A 67 -8.18 9.14 17.73
C GLU A 67 -7.66 10.56 18.02
N ASN A 68 -6.38 10.70 18.35
CA ASN A 68 -5.75 12.00 18.59
C ASN A 68 -5.76 12.86 17.33
N MET A 69 -5.50 12.30 16.17
CA MET A 69 -5.55 13.01 14.89
C MET A 69 -6.98 13.48 14.59
N LYS A 70 -7.97 12.61 14.75
CA LYS A 70 -9.39 12.94 14.57
C LYS A 70 -9.83 14.06 15.49
N ASN A 71 -9.46 14.02 16.76
CA ASN A 71 -9.78 15.06 17.75
C ASN A 71 -9.16 16.40 17.35
N THR A 72 -7.87 16.41 17.00
CA THR A 72 -7.15 17.62 16.54
C THR A 72 -7.78 18.24 15.30
N LEU A 73 -8.15 17.41 14.33
CA LEU A 73 -8.81 17.88 13.10
C LEU A 73 -10.22 18.40 13.38
N THR A 74 -10.95 17.77 14.30
CA THR A 74 -12.28 18.21 14.72
C THR A 74 -12.22 19.57 15.43
N GLU A 75 -11.32 19.75 16.38
CA GLU A 75 -11.11 21.00 17.12
C GLU A 75 -10.73 22.17 16.18
N SER A 76 -9.95 21.87 15.14
CA SER A 76 -9.55 22.86 14.13
C SER A 76 -10.58 23.05 13.00
N ASN A 77 -11.74 22.40 13.05
CA ASN A 77 -12.73 22.33 11.97
C ASN A 77 -12.13 21.88 10.62
N ALA A 78 -11.14 21.00 10.67
CA ALA A 78 -10.38 20.53 9.50
C ALA A 78 -10.61 19.05 9.18
N LEU A 79 -11.55 18.37 9.86
CA LEU A 79 -11.81 16.94 9.65
C LEU A 79 -12.29 16.64 8.21
N THR A 80 -13.09 17.56 7.67
CA THR A 80 -13.55 17.48 6.28
C THR A 80 -13.17 18.73 5.50
N ASN A 81 -12.93 18.56 4.22
CA ASN A 81 -12.71 19.68 3.32
C ASN A 81 -14.05 20.41 3.00
N LYS A 82 -13.97 21.51 2.23
CA LYS A 82 -15.14 22.28 1.83
C LYS A 82 -16.20 21.51 1.04
N SER A 83 -15.81 20.37 0.46
CA SER A 83 -16.70 19.47 -0.28
C SER A 83 -17.24 18.32 0.57
N GLY A 84 -16.93 18.27 1.87
CA GLY A 84 -17.40 17.25 2.80
C GLY A 84 -16.60 15.95 2.80
N TYR A 85 -15.48 15.88 2.07
CA TYR A 85 -14.60 14.71 2.07
C TYR A 85 -13.60 14.78 3.22
N ASN A 86 -13.20 13.62 3.73
CA ASN A 86 -12.14 13.51 4.73
C ASN A 86 -10.86 14.21 4.25
N THR A 87 -10.18 14.89 5.16
CA THR A 87 -8.94 15.61 4.85
C THR A 87 -7.70 14.75 5.07
N TRP A 88 -7.84 13.57 5.65
CA TRP A 88 -6.76 12.62 5.83
C TRP A 88 -7.25 11.18 5.68
N ILE A 89 -6.36 10.33 5.28
CA ILE A 89 -6.48 8.87 5.26
C ILE A 89 -5.16 8.30 5.73
N ASP A 90 -5.18 7.12 6.28
CA ASP A 90 -4.00 6.44 6.75
C ASP A 90 -4.03 4.95 6.42
N SER A 91 -2.90 4.31 6.55
CA SER A 91 -2.78 2.86 6.48
C SER A 91 -1.62 2.38 7.32
N TYR A 92 -1.73 1.17 7.80
CA TYR A 92 -0.66 0.50 8.53
C TYR A 92 -0.52 -0.94 8.08
N SER A 93 0.67 -1.48 8.27
CA SER A 93 0.95 -2.88 7.94
C SER A 93 2.07 -3.45 8.79
N ALA A 94 2.00 -4.75 9.02
CA ALA A 94 3.05 -5.52 9.68
C ALA A 94 3.28 -6.83 8.94
N LYS A 95 4.54 -7.25 8.79
CA LYS A 95 4.90 -8.54 8.21
C LYS A 95 4.83 -9.63 9.25
N GLY A 96 4.44 -10.81 8.83
CA GLY A 96 4.40 -12.02 9.65
C GLY A 96 4.55 -13.26 8.80
N GLN A 97 4.53 -14.40 9.46
CA GLN A 97 4.43 -15.70 8.83
C GLN A 97 3.24 -16.44 9.42
N LEU A 98 2.46 -17.08 8.58
CA LEU A 98 1.27 -17.83 8.95
C LEU A 98 1.32 -19.21 8.30
N THR A 99 0.71 -20.17 8.97
CA THR A 99 0.34 -21.43 8.32
C THR A 99 -1.14 -21.38 8.02
N ILE A 100 -1.47 -21.44 6.74
CA ILE A 100 -2.85 -21.45 6.28
C ILE A 100 -3.21 -22.89 5.94
N SER A 101 -4.35 -23.34 6.41
CA SER A 101 -4.82 -24.72 6.19
C SER A 101 -6.20 -24.77 5.59
N ARG A 102 -6.40 -25.82 4.79
CA ARG A 102 -7.70 -26.22 4.27
C ARG A 102 -7.71 -27.72 4.08
N ASP A 103 -8.68 -28.38 4.66
CA ASP A 103 -8.75 -29.85 4.70
C ASP A 103 -7.42 -30.44 5.23
N ASP A 104 -6.78 -31.31 4.47
CA ASP A 104 -5.47 -31.92 4.81
C ASP A 104 -4.27 -31.14 4.26
N VAL A 105 -4.48 -29.98 3.63
CA VAL A 105 -3.42 -29.17 3.00
C VAL A 105 -3.03 -28.04 3.94
N ASN A 106 -1.72 -27.94 4.25
CA ASN A 106 -1.14 -26.87 5.04
C ASN A 106 -0.10 -26.15 4.19
N VAL A 107 -0.13 -24.83 4.18
CA VAL A 107 0.80 -23.96 3.43
C VAL A 107 1.37 -22.89 4.36
N GLU A 108 2.68 -22.88 4.52
CA GLU A 108 3.38 -21.79 5.20
C GLU A 108 3.56 -20.63 4.24
N VAL A 109 3.13 -19.44 4.64
CA VAL A 109 3.16 -18.23 3.81
C VAL A 109 3.74 -17.04 4.55
N SER A 110 4.39 -16.16 3.81
CA SER A 110 4.69 -14.82 4.32
C SER A 110 3.43 -13.97 4.20
N ALA A 111 3.02 -13.37 5.31
CA ALA A 111 1.80 -12.58 5.39
C ALA A 111 2.11 -11.12 5.68
N ILE A 112 1.20 -10.25 5.29
CA ILE A 112 1.18 -8.85 5.66
C ILE A 112 -0.18 -8.58 6.30
N GLY A 113 -0.19 -8.35 7.62
CA GLY A 113 -1.36 -7.81 8.30
C GLY A 113 -1.50 -6.34 7.93
N VAL A 114 -2.69 -5.92 7.57
CA VAL A 114 -2.95 -4.57 7.04
C VAL A 114 -4.18 -3.96 7.68
N GLY A 115 -4.22 -2.63 7.74
CA GLY A 115 -5.40 -1.90 8.19
C GLY A 115 -5.46 -0.49 7.61
N GLY A 116 -6.53 0.22 7.94
CA GLY A 116 -6.84 1.50 7.32
C GLY A 116 -7.07 1.37 5.82
N ASP A 117 -6.74 2.40 5.07
CA ASP A 117 -6.90 2.46 3.61
C ASP A 117 -5.73 1.80 2.85
N PHE A 118 -5.25 0.63 3.32
CA PHE A 118 -4.04 -0.01 2.80
C PHE A 118 -4.05 -0.19 1.29
N PHE A 119 -5.12 -0.70 0.71
CA PHE A 119 -5.19 -0.96 -0.74
C PHE A 119 -5.31 0.32 -1.58
N PHE A 120 -5.69 1.43 -0.97
CA PHE A 120 -5.57 2.72 -1.62
C PHE A 120 -4.10 3.13 -1.77
N PHE A 121 -3.29 2.93 -0.73
CA PHE A 121 -1.85 3.23 -0.76
C PHE A 121 -1.07 2.21 -1.58
N HIS A 122 -1.49 0.95 -1.57
CA HIS A 122 -0.83 -0.19 -2.19
C HIS A 122 -1.80 -0.92 -3.13
N PRO A 123 -2.15 -0.32 -4.28
CA PRO A 123 -3.04 -0.97 -5.24
C PRO A 123 -2.36 -2.22 -5.78
N LEU A 124 -3.03 -3.36 -5.64
CA LEU A 124 -2.63 -4.64 -6.20
C LEU A 124 -3.49 -4.91 -7.45
N GLU A 125 -3.08 -5.83 -8.29
CA GLU A 125 -3.92 -6.32 -9.37
C GLU A 125 -4.65 -7.58 -8.87
N LEU A 126 -5.99 -7.52 -8.81
CA LEU A 126 -6.80 -8.67 -8.42
C LEU A 126 -7.15 -9.49 -9.65
N VAL A 127 -6.90 -10.79 -9.57
CA VAL A 127 -7.36 -11.76 -10.57
C VAL A 127 -8.86 -12.01 -10.40
N ASN A 128 -9.32 -12.10 -9.16
CA ASN A 128 -10.72 -12.33 -8.80
C ASN A 128 -11.04 -11.74 -7.43
N GLY A 129 -12.30 -11.47 -7.16
CA GLY A 129 -12.77 -10.96 -5.87
C GLY A 129 -12.70 -9.44 -5.72
N SER A 130 -12.63 -9.00 -4.48
CA SER A 130 -12.55 -7.58 -4.11
C SER A 130 -11.60 -7.39 -2.93
N TYR A 131 -11.08 -6.17 -2.78
CA TYR A 131 -10.40 -5.79 -1.55
C TYR A 131 -11.38 -5.69 -0.38
N PHE A 132 -10.89 -5.92 0.82
CA PHE A 132 -11.60 -5.51 2.01
C PHE A 132 -11.25 -4.05 2.35
N THR A 133 -12.15 -3.39 3.06
CA THR A 133 -12.07 -1.98 3.42
C THR A 133 -12.21 -1.83 4.94
N PRO A 134 -11.83 -0.68 5.52
CA PRO A 134 -12.03 -0.43 6.96
C PRO A 134 -13.50 -0.55 7.42
N ASP A 135 -14.45 -0.44 6.50
CA ASP A 135 -15.89 -0.55 6.81
C ASP A 135 -16.39 -2.00 6.88
N ASN A 136 -15.53 -2.99 6.60
CA ASN A 136 -15.91 -4.39 6.76
C ASN A 136 -16.15 -4.69 8.24
N LEU A 137 -17.28 -5.35 8.54
CA LEU A 137 -17.67 -5.67 9.90
C LEU A 137 -16.85 -6.78 10.55
N MET A 138 -16.11 -7.55 9.75
CA MET A 138 -15.33 -8.70 10.20
C MET A 138 -13.87 -8.51 9.75
N ASP A 139 -12.95 -8.77 10.68
CA ASP A 139 -11.51 -8.64 10.47
C ASP A 139 -10.84 -9.97 10.07
N ASP A 140 -11.65 -10.95 9.63
CA ASP A 140 -11.23 -12.31 9.25
C ASP A 140 -11.12 -12.50 7.73
N LEU A 141 -10.91 -11.40 6.99
CA LEU A 141 -10.77 -11.43 5.55
C LEU A 141 -9.30 -11.55 5.14
N ILE A 142 -9.06 -12.33 4.09
CA ILE A 142 -7.73 -12.56 3.54
C ILE A 142 -7.74 -12.42 2.02
N VAL A 143 -6.66 -11.86 1.48
CA VAL A 143 -6.34 -11.87 0.05
C VAL A 143 -5.15 -12.80 -0.14
N LEU A 144 -5.29 -13.81 -0.97
CA LEU A 144 -4.23 -14.78 -1.28
C LEU A 144 -3.58 -14.45 -2.62
N ASP A 145 -2.27 -14.70 -2.72
CA ASP A 145 -1.61 -14.74 -4.02
C ASP A 145 -2.05 -15.99 -4.83
N GLU A 146 -1.84 -15.95 -6.15
CA GLU A 146 -2.28 -17.02 -7.04
C GLU A 146 -1.68 -18.38 -6.71
N ASP A 147 -0.39 -18.45 -6.34
CA ASP A 147 0.28 -19.71 -6.00
C ASP A 147 -0.32 -20.34 -4.76
N THR A 148 -0.54 -19.54 -3.72
CA THR A 148 -1.19 -19.98 -2.48
C THR A 148 -2.63 -20.44 -2.74
N ALA A 149 -3.38 -19.69 -3.57
CA ALA A 149 -4.74 -20.08 -3.96
C ALA A 149 -4.75 -21.42 -4.70
N TRP A 150 -3.86 -21.62 -5.65
CA TRP A 150 -3.73 -22.91 -6.37
C TRP A 150 -3.34 -24.06 -5.44
N ARG A 151 -2.42 -23.85 -4.51
CA ARG A 151 -1.98 -24.89 -3.55
C ARG A 151 -3.08 -25.33 -2.60
N LEU A 152 -3.92 -24.40 -2.14
CA LEU A 152 -5.00 -24.69 -1.18
C LEU A 152 -6.30 -25.17 -1.87
N PHE A 153 -6.62 -24.59 -3.02
CA PHE A 153 -7.94 -24.73 -3.64
C PHE A 153 -7.90 -25.39 -5.02
N GLY A 154 -6.74 -25.45 -5.67
CA GLY A 154 -6.63 -25.89 -7.05
C GLY A 154 -7.30 -24.92 -8.05
N SER A 155 -7.53 -23.67 -7.65
CA SER A 155 -8.23 -22.65 -8.43
C SER A 155 -7.82 -21.25 -7.97
N THR A 156 -7.98 -20.25 -8.85
CA THR A 156 -7.92 -18.82 -8.49
C THR A 156 -9.31 -18.21 -8.25
N ASP A 157 -10.38 -18.93 -8.61
CA ASP A 157 -11.75 -18.51 -8.30
C ASP A 157 -12.14 -19.03 -6.90
N ILE A 158 -11.73 -18.28 -5.88
CA ILE A 158 -11.82 -18.67 -4.47
C ILE A 158 -12.62 -17.66 -3.63
N GLN A 159 -13.29 -16.72 -4.27
CA GLN A 159 -14.04 -15.69 -3.55
C GLN A 159 -15.11 -16.32 -2.64
N GLY A 160 -15.11 -15.93 -1.36
CA GLY A 160 -16.03 -16.43 -0.35
C GLY A 160 -15.71 -17.83 0.21
N MET A 161 -14.58 -18.41 -0.20
CA MET A 161 -14.08 -19.64 0.41
C MET A 161 -13.34 -19.34 1.72
N THR A 162 -13.30 -20.31 2.62
CA THR A 162 -12.68 -20.18 3.95
C THR A 162 -11.40 -21.00 4.07
N VAL A 163 -10.50 -20.50 4.89
CA VAL A 163 -9.27 -21.19 5.33
C VAL A 163 -9.18 -21.11 6.86
N GLU A 164 -8.34 -21.95 7.43
CA GLU A 164 -7.97 -21.90 8.86
C GLU A 164 -6.55 -21.35 8.99
N ILE A 165 -6.30 -20.59 10.06
CA ILE A 165 -5.00 -19.98 10.38
C ILE A 165 -4.57 -20.44 11.75
#